data_862c18db2a9013de151c154b465d3af4
#
_entry.id   862c18db2a9013de151c154b465d3af4
#
_cell.length_a   1.000
_cell.length_b   1.000
_cell.length_c   1.000
_cell.angle_alpha   90.00
_cell.angle_beta   90.00
_cell.angle_gamma   90.00
#
_symmetry.space_group_name_H-M   'P 1'
#
loop_
_entity.id
_entity.type
_entity.pdbx_description
1 polymer ?
#
loop_
_entity_poly.entity_id
_entity_poly.type
_entity_poly.pdbx_seq_one_letter_code
_entity_poly.pdbx_strand_id
1 'polypeptide(L)'
;TRSGKTYNILLFIIFKYCTDNVGKTVTICRKTFPALRGTVMRDFFDILKGHDIYREEFHSKSTHEYHLNGNLVEFISLDQPQKIRGRKRDFLFGNEANELTFEDWQQLIFRTTERVVIDFNPSDEFHWIYDRVLTREDAEFYQTSYLDNPFLSKTIVKEIERLKYIDENYWRVYGLGERGKSRSLIFNFSTIPNIPESAKLVGRGLDFGFTNDPTALVETYVEGDNMYVKELLYRTGLTNQDIGNELKRLELDRRDEVWCDSAEPKSIEEIHRMGWNTKKTFKGEITIGIDIIRRYRLFATDDSINLIKELKNYKYIEDKNGQLTNKPIDAFNHTLDALRYSVVNRLTKPKYGKYFIK
;
A
#
# COMPACT_ATOMS: atom_id res chain seq x y z
N THR A 1 11.46 14.49 -6.74
CA THR A 1 11.29 15.82 -6.11
C THR A 1 12.10 16.90 -6.83
N ARG A 2 11.80 18.14 -6.56
CA ARG A 2 12.48 19.30 -7.19
C ARG A 2 12.27 19.45 -8.70
N SER A 3 11.35 18.70 -9.31
CA SER A 3 10.99 18.85 -10.73
C SER A 3 10.16 20.11 -11.03
N GLY A 4 9.67 20.83 -10.00
CA GLY A 4 8.81 22.00 -10.18
C GLY A 4 7.34 21.68 -10.44
N LYS A 5 6.90 20.40 -10.33
CA LYS A 5 5.54 19.99 -10.67
C LYS A 5 4.46 20.77 -9.93
N THR A 6 4.52 20.88 -8.60
CA THR A 6 3.54 21.63 -7.78
C THR A 6 3.48 23.11 -8.22
N TYR A 7 4.64 23.73 -8.43
CA TYR A 7 4.72 25.12 -8.88
C TYR A 7 4.07 25.35 -10.25
N ASN A 8 4.34 24.45 -11.23
CA ASN A 8 3.74 24.54 -12.56
C ASN A 8 2.22 24.29 -12.55
N ILE A 9 1.74 23.38 -11.69
CA ILE A 9 0.30 23.17 -11.51
C ILE A 9 -0.35 24.44 -10.93
N LEU A 10 0.28 25.08 -9.96
CA LEU A 10 -0.22 26.36 -9.41
C LEU A 10 -0.22 27.48 -10.46
N LEU A 11 0.82 27.59 -11.28
CA LEU A 11 0.82 28.53 -12.42
C LEU A 11 -0.33 28.26 -13.39
N PHE A 12 -0.58 26.99 -13.72
CA PHE A 12 -1.71 26.62 -14.55
C PHE A 12 -3.06 27.01 -13.92
N ILE A 13 -3.26 26.76 -12.62
CA ILE A 13 -4.47 27.14 -11.91
C ILE A 13 -4.67 28.66 -11.94
N ILE A 14 -3.62 29.43 -11.62
CA ILE A 14 -3.69 30.89 -11.48
C ILE A 14 -3.86 31.57 -12.85
N PHE A 15 -2.96 31.28 -13.80
CA PHE A 15 -2.85 32.04 -15.05
C PHE A 15 -3.60 31.44 -16.23
N LYS A 16 -4.05 30.20 -16.12
CA LYS A 16 -4.80 29.56 -17.20
C LYS A 16 -6.24 29.24 -16.75
N TYR A 17 -6.41 28.37 -15.77
CA TYR A 17 -7.75 27.90 -15.39
C TYR A 17 -8.61 29.04 -14.84
N CYS A 18 -8.14 29.82 -13.85
CA CYS A 18 -8.89 30.91 -13.26
C CYS A 18 -9.01 32.16 -14.17
N THR A 19 -8.21 32.24 -15.24
CA THR A 19 -8.32 33.33 -16.23
C THR A 19 -9.35 32.96 -17.31
N ASP A 20 -9.37 31.71 -17.74
CA ASP A 20 -10.29 31.25 -18.78
C ASP A 20 -11.71 30.98 -18.26
N ASN A 21 -11.90 30.89 -16.95
CA ASN A 21 -13.17 30.51 -16.32
C ASN A 21 -13.60 31.56 -15.26
N VAL A 22 -14.91 31.64 -15.02
CA VAL A 22 -15.51 32.49 -13.98
C VAL A 22 -16.59 31.69 -13.25
N GLY A 23 -16.75 31.93 -11.95
CA GLY A 23 -17.77 31.28 -11.11
C GLY A 23 -17.43 29.84 -10.74
N LYS A 24 -16.16 29.44 -10.85
CA LYS A 24 -15.69 28.09 -10.54
C LYS A 24 -15.15 27.97 -9.14
N THR A 25 -15.24 26.77 -8.58
CA THR A 25 -14.60 26.40 -7.31
C THR A 25 -13.40 25.50 -7.58
N VAL A 26 -12.22 25.98 -7.19
CA VAL A 26 -10.95 25.26 -7.24
C VAL A 26 -10.59 24.83 -5.83
N THR A 27 -10.49 23.53 -5.59
CA THR A 27 -10.05 23.00 -4.30
C THR A 27 -8.61 22.51 -4.40
N ILE A 28 -7.75 23.05 -3.54
CA ILE A 28 -6.37 22.58 -3.35
C ILE A 28 -6.30 21.84 -2.02
N CYS A 29 -5.91 20.58 -2.03
CA CYS A 29 -5.91 19.77 -0.82
C CYS A 29 -4.60 19.03 -0.56
N ARG A 30 -4.37 18.72 0.71
CA ARG A 30 -3.29 17.85 1.20
C ARG A 30 -3.74 17.10 2.44
N LYS A 31 -3.03 16.03 2.84
CA LYS A 31 -3.42 15.18 3.97
C LYS A 31 -3.59 15.93 5.27
N THR A 32 -2.65 16.81 5.65
CA THR A 32 -2.68 17.56 6.91
C THR A 32 -2.61 19.07 6.70
N PHE A 33 -3.28 19.84 7.58
CA PHE A 33 -3.30 21.29 7.47
C PHE A 33 -1.92 21.95 7.66
N PRO A 34 -1.05 21.54 8.61
CA PRO A 34 0.29 22.10 8.72
C PRO A 34 1.12 21.91 7.45
N ALA A 35 1.01 20.73 6.80
CA ALA A 35 1.70 20.45 5.55
C ALA A 35 1.12 21.30 4.39
N LEU A 36 -0.20 21.38 4.25
CA LEU A 36 -0.89 22.23 3.28
C LEU A 36 -0.44 23.69 3.37
N ARG A 37 -0.49 24.26 4.60
CA ARG A 37 -0.13 25.65 4.86
C ARG A 37 1.35 25.94 4.61
N GLY A 38 2.23 25.03 5.03
CA GLY A 38 3.69 25.19 4.92
C GLY A 38 4.26 24.99 3.52
N THR A 39 3.46 24.47 2.58
CA THR A 39 3.90 24.14 1.22
C THR A 39 2.98 24.78 0.16
N VAL A 40 2.10 24.01 -0.45
CA VAL A 40 1.30 24.41 -1.63
C VAL A 40 0.49 25.71 -1.41
N MET A 41 -0.08 25.90 -0.23
CA MET A 41 -0.81 27.13 0.10
C MET A 41 0.13 28.34 0.15
N ARG A 42 1.29 28.22 0.79
CA ARG A 42 2.33 29.26 0.79
C ARG A 42 2.79 29.56 -0.64
N ASP A 43 3.14 28.54 -1.40
CA ASP A 43 3.63 28.71 -2.77
C ASP A 43 2.58 29.40 -3.66
N PHE A 44 1.28 29.11 -3.48
CA PHE A 44 0.20 29.79 -4.19
C PHE A 44 0.21 31.31 -3.91
N PHE A 45 0.27 31.70 -2.63
CA PHE A 45 0.29 33.13 -2.28
C PHE A 45 1.59 33.82 -2.66
N ASP A 46 2.72 33.11 -2.63
CA ASP A 46 4.01 33.65 -3.07
C ASP A 46 4.01 33.94 -4.57
N ILE A 47 3.38 33.06 -5.38
CA ILE A 47 3.17 33.32 -6.81
C ILE A 47 2.30 34.55 -7.03
N LEU A 48 1.17 34.68 -6.34
CA LEU A 48 0.29 35.85 -6.48
C LEU A 48 1.01 37.17 -6.12
N LYS A 49 1.80 37.16 -5.05
CA LYS A 49 2.58 38.33 -4.61
C LYS A 49 3.72 38.66 -5.57
N GLY A 50 4.44 37.63 -6.04
CA GLY A 50 5.54 37.77 -6.96
C GLY A 50 5.14 38.35 -8.33
N HIS A 51 3.85 38.21 -8.69
CA HIS A 51 3.28 38.76 -9.92
C HIS A 51 2.39 39.98 -9.71
N ASP A 52 2.40 40.56 -8.50
CA ASP A 52 1.62 41.76 -8.13
C ASP A 52 0.09 41.64 -8.30
N ILE A 53 -0.44 40.40 -8.28
CA ILE A 53 -1.89 40.11 -8.42
C ILE A 53 -2.55 39.76 -7.10
N TYR A 54 -1.80 39.66 -6.00
CA TYR A 54 -2.38 39.46 -4.67
C TYR A 54 -3.14 40.68 -4.20
N ARG A 55 -4.37 40.48 -3.68
CA ARG A 55 -5.20 41.51 -3.05
C ARG A 55 -5.72 41.01 -1.71
N GLU A 56 -5.49 41.75 -0.65
CA GLU A 56 -5.86 41.39 0.72
C GLU A 56 -7.38 41.24 0.90
N GLU A 57 -8.17 42.09 0.24
CA GLU A 57 -9.63 42.07 0.27
C GLU A 57 -10.25 40.77 -0.29
N PHE A 58 -9.52 40.01 -1.10
CA PHE A 58 -9.95 38.75 -1.67
C PHE A 58 -9.50 37.55 -0.86
N HIS A 59 -8.74 37.75 0.23
CA HIS A 59 -8.18 36.69 1.05
C HIS A 59 -8.93 36.50 2.37
N SER A 60 -9.74 35.45 2.48
CA SER A 60 -10.31 35.04 3.76
C SER A 60 -9.35 34.11 4.50
N LYS A 61 -8.59 34.66 5.46
CA LYS A 61 -7.60 33.88 6.23
C LYS A 61 -8.24 32.89 7.20
N SER A 62 -9.46 33.15 7.65
CA SER A 62 -10.18 32.27 8.59
C SER A 62 -10.79 31.06 7.93
N THR A 63 -11.27 31.20 6.68
CA THR A 63 -11.83 30.09 5.90
C THR A 63 -10.80 29.43 4.97
N HIS A 64 -9.61 30.03 4.85
CA HIS A 64 -8.54 29.59 3.94
C HIS A 64 -8.99 29.62 2.47
N GLU A 65 -9.60 30.71 2.07
CA GLU A 65 -10.17 30.93 0.75
C GLU A 65 -9.58 32.19 0.10
N TYR A 66 -9.49 32.16 -1.22
CA TYR A 66 -9.07 33.30 -2.01
C TYR A 66 -9.95 33.46 -3.26
N HIS A 67 -10.45 34.66 -3.50
CA HIS A 67 -11.20 34.96 -4.72
C HIS A 67 -10.25 35.44 -5.83
N LEU A 68 -10.19 34.69 -6.94
CA LEU A 68 -9.32 35.00 -8.06
C LEU A 68 -10.12 35.05 -9.37
N ASN A 69 -10.19 36.23 -10.01
CA ASN A 69 -10.92 36.43 -11.28
C ASN A 69 -12.35 35.92 -11.25
N GLY A 70 -13.08 36.15 -10.14
CA GLY A 70 -14.46 35.67 -9.98
C GLY A 70 -14.60 34.18 -9.65
N ASN A 71 -13.51 33.46 -9.41
CA ASN A 71 -13.49 32.08 -8.97
C ASN A 71 -13.14 31.99 -7.49
N LEU A 72 -13.60 30.93 -6.81
CA LEU A 72 -13.22 30.61 -5.44
C LEU A 72 -12.09 29.59 -5.44
N VAL A 73 -10.96 29.94 -4.84
CA VAL A 73 -9.88 28.98 -4.54
C VAL A 73 -9.89 28.67 -3.06
N GLU A 74 -10.17 27.43 -2.68
CA GLU A 74 -10.21 26.96 -1.30
C GLU A 74 -9.09 25.98 -0.98
N PHE A 75 -8.59 26.03 0.26
CA PHE A 75 -7.53 25.15 0.76
C PHE A 75 -8.09 24.26 1.86
N ILE A 76 -8.08 22.94 1.65
CA ILE A 76 -8.63 21.99 2.61
C ILE A 76 -7.62 20.88 2.95
N SER A 77 -7.60 20.52 4.25
CA SER A 77 -6.88 19.33 4.72
C SER A 77 -7.84 18.16 4.90
N LEU A 78 -7.30 16.95 4.76
CA LEU A 78 -8.07 15.71 4.82
C LEU A 78 -7.94 14.98 6.18
N ASP A 79 -7.35 15.63 7.16
CA ASP A 79 -7.27 15.15 8.55
C ASP A 79 -8.63 15.19 9.28
N GLN A 80 -9.62 15.89 8.72
CA GLN A 80 -10.99 15.95 9.23
C GLN A 80 -11.99 15.55 8.13
N PRO A 81 -12.35 14.27 8.01
CA PRO A 81 -13.22 13.77 6.94
C PRO A 81 -14.57 14.49 6.82
N GLN A 82 -15.06 15.09 7.91
CA GLN A 82 -16.33 15.81 7.90
C GLN A 82 -16.28 17.09 7.05
N LYS A 83 -15.12 17.74 6.90
CA LYS A 83 -14.97 18.96 6.09
C LYS A 83 -15.04 18.71 4.59
N ILE A 84 -14.80 17.47 4.16
CA ILE A 84 -14.80 17.07 2.75
C ILE A 84 -16.23 16.79 2.27
N ARG A 85 -17.10 16.33 3.19
CA ARG A 85 -18.48 15.93 2.86
C ARG A 85 -19.32 17.16 2.56
N GLY A 86 -19.99 17.16 1.39
CA GLY A 86 -20.98 18.19 1.00
C GLY A 86 -20.45 19.31 0.12
N ARG A 87 -19.15 19.52 -0.04
CA ARG A 87 -18.61 20.58 -0.91
C ARG A 87 -18.43 20.07 -2.34
N LYS A 88 -19.12 20.69 -3.30
CA LYS A 88 -18.91 20.49 -4.74
C LYS A 88 -17.77 21.38 -5.20
N ARG A 89 -17.01 20.94 -6.18
CA ARG A 89 -15.93 21.68 -6.82
C ARG A 89 -15.87 21.40 -8.31
N ASP A 90 -15.31 22.34 -9.05
CA ASP A 90 -15.09 22.16 -10.49
C ASP A 90 -13.70 21.62 -10.78
N PHE A 91 -12.71 22.10 -10.06
CA PHE A 91 -11.32 21.68 -10.20
C PHE A 91 -10.76 21.20 -8.85
N LEU A 92 -10.09 20.05 -8.85
CA LEU A 92 -9.38 19.51 -7.69
C LEU A 92 -7.89 19.44 -7.96
N PHE A 93 -7.08 19.97 -7.05
CA PHE A 93 -5.65 19.70 -6.99
C PHE A 93 -5.29 18.98 -5.68
N GLY A 94 -4.92 17.69 -5.78
CA GLY A 94 -4.41 16.89 -4.66
C GLY A 94 -2.88 16.92 -4.62
N ASN A 95 -2.32 17.71 -3.70
CA ASN A 95 -0.87 17.82 -3.52
C ASN A 95 -0.35 16.67 -2.64
N GLU A 96 0.75 16.04 -3.06
CA GLU A 96 1.36 14.85 -2.44
C GLU A 96 0.31 13.75 -2.20
N ALA A 97 -0.37 13.35 -3.28
CA ALA A 97 -1.51 12.42 -3.24
C ALA A 97 -1.14 11.03 -2.70
N ASN A 98 0.15 10.68 -2.64
CA ASN A 98 0.64 9.47 -1.97
C ASN A 98 0.41 9.48 -0.44
N GLU A 99 0.18 10.65 0.17
CA GLU A 99 -0.20 10.75 1.58
C GLU A 99 -1.69 10.42 1.83
N LEU A 100 -2.53 10.39 0.78
CA LEU A 100 -3.98 10.20 0.87
C LEU A 100 -4.37 8.73 0.90
N THR A 101 -5.43 8.41 1.63
CA THR A 101 -6.07 7.09 1.54
C THR A 101 -6.91 6.99 0.26
N PHE A 102 -7.22 5.77 -0.18
CA PHE A 102 -8.13 5.58 -1.30
C PHE A 102 -9.56 6.10 -1.00
N GLU A 103 -9.99 6.04 0.26
CA GLU A 103 -11.27 6.59 0.71
C GLU A 103 -11.30 8.12 0.61
N ASP A 104 -10.22 8.80 1.03
CA ASP A 104 -10.07 10.26 0.84
C ASP A 104 -10.24 10.62 -0.64
N TRP A 105 -9.53 9.89 -1.51
CA TRP A 105 -9.60 10.05 -2.95
C TRP A 105 -11.02 9.88 -3.50
N GLN A 106 -11.73 8.81 -3.14
CA GLN A 106 -13.10 8.57 -3.58
C GLN A 106 -14.04 9.70 -3.16
N GLN A 107 -13.92 10.20 -1.92
CA GLN A 107 -14.73 11.31 -1.43
C GLN A 107 -14.48 12.62 -2.21
N LEU A 108 -13.26 12.83 -2.65
CA LEU A 108 -12.88 14.01 -3.42
C LEU A 108 -13.42 13.93 -4.86
N ILE A 109 -13.18 12.83 -5.58
CA ILE A 109 -13.54 12.72 -7.00
C ILE A 109 -15.03 12.70 -7.23
N PHE A 110 -15.83 12.07 -6.36
CA PHE A 110 -17.30 12.06 -6.49
C PHE A 110 -17.95 13.44 -6.42
N ARG A 111 -17.21 14.46 -6.01
CA ARG A 111 -17.69 15.83 -5.89
C ARG A 111 -16.94 16.83 -6.76
N THR A 112 -16.12 16.33 -7.68
CA THR A 112 -15.39 17.13 -8.66
C THR A 112 -16.02 16.98 -10.02
N THR A 113 -16.41 18.09 -10.65
CA THR A 113 -17.24 18.07 -11.86
C THR A 113 -16.46 18.15 -13.17
N GLU A 114 -15.26 18.76 -13.17
CA GLU A 114 -14.56 19.04 -14.43
C GLU A 114 -13.18 18.38 -14.50
N ARG A 115 -12.28 18.72 -13.58
CA ARG A 115 -10.88 18.28 -13.67
C ARG A 115 -10.28 17.90 -12.33
N VAL A 116 -9.51 16.83 -12.34
CA VAL A 116 -8.72 16.39 -11.20
C VAL A 116 -7.25 16.34 -11.61
N VAL A 117 -6.40 16.98 -10.83
CA VAL A 117 -4.95 16.94 -10.98
C VAL A 117 -4.38 16.48 -9.65
N ILE A 118 -3.43 15.55 -9.67
CA ILE A 118 -2.69 15.13 -8.49
C ILE A 118 -1.19 15.18 -8.78
N ASP A 119 -0.41 15.55 -7.80
CA ASP A 119 1.03 15.31 -7.81
C ASP A 119 1.42 14.35 -6.68
N PHE A 120 2.47 13.60 -6.89
CA PHE A 120 3.01 12.69 -5.89
C PHE A 120 4.47 12.35 -6.16
N ASN A 121 5.15 11.86 -5.13
CA ASN A 121 6.44 11.21 -5.29
C ASN A 121 6.21 9.70 -5.23
N PRO A 122 6.71 8.92 -6.19
CA PRO A 122 6.44 7.48 -6.30
C PRO A 122 7.30 6.67 -5.31
N SER A 123 7.22 7.01 -4.00
CA SER A 123 8.02 6.40 -2.93
C SER A 123 7.64 4.96 -2.61
N ASP A 124 6.37 4.64 -2.79
CA ASP A 124 5.83 3.32 -2.46
C ASP A 124 5.89 2.39 -3.66
N GLU A 125 6.25 1.12 -3.43
CA GLU A 125 6.22 0.11 -4.48
C GLU A 125 4.79 -0.24 -4.88
N PHE A 126 3.87 -0.25 -3.92
CA PHE A 126 2.44 -0.54 -4.11
C PHE A 126 1.61 0.60 -3.55
N HIS A 127 0.77 1.20 -4.38
CA HIS A 127 -0.10 2.31 -3.97
C HIS A 127 -1.36 2.33 -4.84
N TRP A 128 -2.51 2.76 -4.27
CA TRP A 128 -3.79 2.83 -4.98
C TRP A 128 -3.73 3.71 -6.23
N ILE A 129 -2.86 4.71 -6.28
CA ILE A 129 -2.66 5.57 -7.47
C ILE A 129 -2.27 4.70 -8.67
N TYR A 130 -1.36 3.74 -8.50
CA TYR A 130 -0.90 2.88 -9.60
C TYR A 130 -1.99 1.93 -10.08
N ASP A 131 -2.71 1.31 -9.14
CA ASP A 131 -3.65 0.24 -9.45
C ASP A 131 -5.06 0.76 -9.82
N ARG A 132 -5.43 1.99 -9.40
CA ARG A 132 -6.78 2.52 -9.49
C ARG A 132 -6.91 3.83 -10.27
N VAL A 133 -5.82 4.58 -10.44
CA VAL A 133 -5.84 5.85 -11.17
C VAL A 133 -5.10 5.74 -12.49
N LEU A 134 -3.84 5.28 -12.47
CA LEU A 134 -3.02 5.21 -13.68
C LEU A 134 -3.50 4.14 -14.70
N THR A 135 -4.34 3.21 -14.27
CA THR A 135 -4.96 2.20 -15.15
C THR A 135 -6.24 2.68 -15.85
N ARG A 136 -6.71 3.90 -15.55
CA ARG A 136 -7.93 4.45 -16.16
C ARG A 136 -7.63 4.98 -17.55
N GLU A 137 -8.57 4.79 -18.48
CA GLU A 137 -8.49 5.32 -19.86
C GLU A 137 -8.57 6.86 -19.92
N ASP A 138 -9.21 7.49 -18.91
CA ASP A 138 -9.37 8.94 -18.79
C ASP A 138 -8.26 9.61 -17.94
N ALA A 139 -7.20 8.90 -17.58
CA ALA A 139 -6.08 9.42 -16.83
C ALA A 139 -4.84 9.60 -17.72
N GLU A 140 -4.22 10.77 -17.62
CA GLU A 140 -2.92 11.07 -18.23
C GLU A 140 -1.84 11.12 -17.14
N PHE A 141 -0.69 10.51 -17.42
CA PHE A 141 0.43 10.47 -16.48
C PHE A 141 1.68 11.15 -17.07
N TYR A 142 2.23 12.08 -16.33
CA TYR A 142 3.45 12.80 -16.66
C TYR A 142 4.53 12.53 -15.62
N GLN A 143 5.55 11.78 -16.00
CA GLN A 143 6.73 11.59 -15.16
C GLN A 143 7.65 12.80 -15.31
N THR A 144 8.09 13.35 -14.19
CA THR A 144 9.02 14.48 -14.14
C THR A 144 10.16 14.21 -13.16
N SER A 145 11.33 14.73 -13.48
CA SER A 145 12.55 14.60 -12.71
C SER A 145 13.16 15.97 -12.37
N TYR A 146 14.24 16.00 -11.61
CA TYR A 146 14.98 17.24 -11.37
C TYR A 146 15.58 17.85 -12.66
N LEU A 147 15.77 17.03 -13.70
CA LEU A 147 16.30 17.46 -15.01
C LEU A 147 15.32 18.38 -15.77
N ASP A 148 14.02 18.26 -15.46
CA ASP A 148 12.98 19.09 -16.07
C ASP A 148 12.88 20.48 -15.43
N ASN A 149 13.66 20.75 -14.37
CA ASN A 149 13.66 22.02 -13.68
C ASN A 149 14.97 22.81 -13.92
N PRO A 150 15.00 23.71 -14.90
CA PRO A 150 16.20 24.47 -15.24
C PRO A 150 16.60 25.52 -14.17
N PHE A 151 15.74 25.77 -13.16
CA PHE A 151 15.98 26.78 -12.12
C PHE A 151 16.67 26.20 -10.88
N LEU A 152 17.04 24.91 -10.88
CA LEU A 152 17.76 24.34 -9.75
C LEU A 152 19.19 24.85 -9.65
N SER A 153 19.60 25.19 -8.43
CA SER A 153 21.00 25.54 -8.19
C SER A 153 21.92 24.34 -8.44
N LYS A 154 23.13 24.60 -8.91
CA LYS A 154 24.15 23.55 -9.12
C LYS A 154 24.43 22.72 -7.86
N THR A 155 24.30 23.33 -6.68
CA THR A 155 24.48 22.65 -5.39
C THR A 155 23.38 21.61 -5.17
N ILE A 156 22.12 21.96 -5.42
CA ILE A 156 20.99 21.02 -5.29
C ILE A 156 21.13 19.87 -6.30
N VAL A 157 21.48 20.17 -7.54
CA VAL A 157 21.71 19.13 -8.55
C VAL A 157 22.79 18.15 -8.11
N LYS A 158 23.95 18.65 -7.61
CA LYS A 158 25.04 17.78 -7.12
C LYS A 158 24.58 16.89 -5.95
N GLU A 159 23.80 17.43 -5.02
CA GLU A 159 23.28 16.62 -3.90
C GLU A 159 22.29 15.56 -4.36
N ILE A 160 21.45 15.87 -5.35
CA ILE A 160 20.55 14.88 -5.93
C ILE A 160 21.36 13.78 -6.66
N GLU A 161 22.34 14.15 -7.47
CA GLU A 161 23.20 13.20 -8.20
C GLU A 161 24.06 12.33 -7.26
N ARG A 162 24.45 12.86 -6.10
CA ARG A 162 25.19 12.11 -5.08
C ARG A 162 24.38 10.92 -4.54
N LEU A 163 23.04 11.03 -4.50
CA LEU A 163 22.15 9.95 -4.05
C LEU A 163 22.33 8.68 -4.89
N LYS A 164 22.68 8.80 -6.16
CA LYS A 164 22.93 7.65 -7.06
C LYS A 164 23.96 6.66 -6.48
N TYR A 165 24.92 7.15 -5.72
CA TYR A 165 25.99 6.35 -5.14
C TYR A 165 25.77 5.97 -3.69
N ILE A 166 24.82 6.62 -3.01
CA ILE A 166 24.55 6.42 -1.58
C ILE A 166 23.31 5.56 -1.38
N ASP A 167 22.23 5.85 -2.13
CA ASP A 167 20.95 5.18 -2.04
C ASP A 167 20.28 5.15 -3.40
N GLU A 168 20.46 4.05 -4.13
CA GLU A 168 19.89 3.86 -5.47
C GLU A 168 18.37 3.97 -5.49
N ASN A 169 17.67 3.43 -4.46
CA ASN A 169 16.21 3.52 -4.39
C ASN A 169 15.74 4.95 -4.18
N TYR A 170 16.42 5.70 -3.31
CA TYR A 170 16.13 7.11 -3.08
C TYR A 170 16.42 7.96 -4.34
N TRP A 171 17.50 7.64 -5.06
CA TRP A 171 17.82 8.22 -6.36
C TRP A 171 16.71 7.96 -7.39
N ARG A 172 16.25 6.73 -7.52
CA ARG A 172 15.17 6.38 -8.45
C ARG A 172 13.90 7.19 -8.18
N VAL A 173 13.48 7.24 -6.92
CA VAL A 173 12.25 7.94 -6.51
C VAL A 173 12.38 9.45 -6.64
N TYR A 174 13.39 10.01 -5.99
CA TYR A 174 13.50 11.47 -5.82
C TYR A 174 14.37 12.16 -6.87
N GLY A 175 15.25 11.42 -7.54
CA GLY A 175 16.01 11.88 -8.68
C GLY A 175 15.25 11.67 -9.97
N LEU A 176 14.96 10.43 -10.33
CA LEU A 176 14.37 10.07 -11.63
C LEU A 176 12.84 10.13 -11.68
N GLY A 177 12.15 10.21 -10.55
CA GLY A 177 10.69 10.11 -10.48
C GLY A 177 10.17 8.72 -10.82
N GLU A 178 11.01 7.71 -10.69
CA GLU A 178 10.64 6.31 -10.90
C GLU A 178 10.03 5.71 -9.64
N ARG A 179 9.23 4.66 -9.85
CA ARG A 179 8.61 3.91 -8.75
C ARG A 179 9.67 3.30 -7.85
N GLY A 180 9.57 3.60 -6.56
CA GLY A 180 10.45 3.05 -5.53
C GLY A 180 10.28 1.54 -5.38
N LYS A 181 11.35 0.87 -4.96
CA LYS A 181 11.28 -0.50 -4.45
C LYS A 181 11.27 -0.43 -2.95
N SER A 182 10.29 -1.05 -2.31
CA SER A 182 10.25 -1.07 -0.86
C SER A 182 11.36 -1.96 -0.31
N ARG A 183 12.32 -1.37 0.41
CA ARG A 183 13.33 -2.12 1.16
C ARG A 183 12.76 -2.79 2.41
N SER A 184 11.62 -2.32 2.85
CA SER A 184 10.97 -2.81 4.07
C SER A 184 10.05 -4.01 3.83
N LEU A 185 9.66 -4.32 2.58
CA LEU A 185 8.84 -5.49 2.28
C LEU A 185 9.57 -6.78 2.67
N ILE A 186 8.82 -7.65 3.34
CA ILE A 186 9.37 -8.91 3.83
C ILE A 186 9.48 -9.94 2.71
N PHE A 187 8.50 -9.97 1.80
CA PHE A 187 8.43 -10.94 0.72
C PHE A 187 8.41 -10.28 -0.66
N ASN A 188 9.26 -10.81 -1.56
CA ASN A 188 9.11 -10.60 -2.99
C ASN A 188 8.29 -11.75 -3.55
N PHE A 189 7.31 -11.46 -4.39
CA PHE A 189 6.43 -12.47 -4.97
C PHE A 189 6.03 -12.14 -6.40
N SER A 190 5.52 -13.15 -7.12
CA SER A 190 4.87 -12.99 -8.41
C SER A 190 3.48 -13.63 -8.36
N THR A 191 2.60 -13.29 -9.29
CA THR A 191 1.30 -13.93 -9.39
C THR A 191 1.25 -14.92 -10.54
N ILE A 192 0.41 -15.94 -10.42
CA ILE A 192 0.18 -16.99 -11.42
C ILE A 192 -1.31 -17.35 -11.50
N PRO A 193 -1.83 -17.73 -12.66
CA PRO A 193 -3.23 -18.10 -12.78
C PRO A 193 -3.56 -19.42 -12.04
N ASN A 194 -2.68 -20.41 -12.08
CA ASN A 194 -2.89 -21.72 -11.48
C ASN A 194 -1.59 -22.29 -10.92
N ILE A 195 -1.72 -23.09 -9.86
CA ILE A 195 -0.61 -23.87 -9.30
C ILE A 195 -0.23 -24.98 -10.29
N PRO A 196 1.07 -25.19 -10.60
CA PRO A 196 1.49 -26.31 -11.45
C PRO A 196 1.09 -27.68 -10.90
N GLU A 197 0.63 -28.59 -11.75
CA GLU A 197 0.24 -29.96 -11.34
C GLU A 197 1.40 -30.75 -10.72
N SER A 198 2.64 -30.43 -11.09
CA SER A 198 3.87 -31.03 -10.55
C SER A 198 4.20 -30.56 -9.12
N ALA A 199 3.62 -29.45 -8.65
CA ALA A 199 3.86 -28.92 -7.32
C ALA A 199 3.20 -29.81 -6.25
N LYS A 200 3.94 -30.08 -5.19
CA LYS A 200 3.48 -30.95 -4.09
C LYS A 200 2.91 -30.12 -2.95
N LEU A 201 1.72 -30.51 -2.47
CA LEU A 201 1.13 -29.93 -1.28
C LEU A 201 2.05 -30.12 -0.06
N VAL A 202 2.45 -29.02 0.56
CA VAL A 202 3.20 -29.00 1.82
C VAL A 202 2.24 -29.11 2.99
N GLY A 203 1.14 -28.35 2.97
CA GLY A 203 0.13 -28.34 3.99
C GLY A 203 -0.81 -27.14 3.85
N ARG A 204 -1.81 -27.11 4.72
CA ARG A 204 -2.73 -25.99 4.88
C ARG A 204 -2.44 -25.27 6.18
N GLY A 205 -2.54 -23.95 6.18
CA GLY A 205 -2.42 -23.15 7.38
C GLY A 205 -3.71 -22.42 7.64
N LEU A 206 -4.14 -22.41 8.91
CA LEU A 206 -5.34 -21.74 9.39
C LEU A 206 -4.98 -20.75 10.48
N ASP A 207 -5.25 -19.47 10.23
CA ASP A 207 -5.20 -18.39 11.20
C ASP A 207 -6.63 -18.08 11.68
N PHE A 208 -6.85 -18.07 13.00
CA PHE A 208 -8.15 -17.84 13.59
C PHE A 208 -8.40 -16.35 13.79
N GLY A 209 -9.52 -15.85 13.29
CA GLY A 209 -10.07 -14.54 13.59
C GLY A 209 -11.56 -14.62 13.87
N PHE A 210 -12.13 -13.58 14.45
CA PHE A 210 -13.57 -13.55 14.71
C PHE A 210 -14.19 -12.19 14.41
N THR A 211 -14.17 -11.25 15.36
CA THR A 211 -14.95 -10.01 15.25
C THR A 211 -14.37 -9.02 14.26
N ASN A 212 -13.10 -8.63 14.45
CA ASN A 212 -12.40 -7.63 13.62
C ASN A 212 -11.39 -8.28 12.69
N ASP A 213 -10.79 -9.38 13.12
CA ASP A 213 -9.78 -10.11 12.39
C ASP A 213 -10.42 -11.24 11.57
N PRO A 214 -10.04 -11.41 10.31
CA PRO A 214 -10.55 -12.50 9.49
C PRO A 214 -9.94 -13.83 9.88
N THR A 215 -10.72 -14.90 9.80
CA THR A 215 -10.18 -16.25 9.69
C THR A 215 -9.60 -16.43 8.30
N ALA A 216 -8.33 -16.82 8.23
CA ALA A 216 -7.61 -17.04 6.98
C ALA A 216 -7.15 -18.49 6.82
N LEU A 217 -7.42 -19.10 5.67
CA LEU A 217 -6.95 -20.44 5.31
C LEU A 217 -6.19 -20.37 3.99
N VAL A 218 -4.99 -20.92 3.95
CA VAL A 218 -4.17 -21.02 2.74
C VAL A 218 -3.68 -22.44 2.49
N GLU A 219 -3.47 -22.77 1.23
CA GLU A 219 -2.74 -23.95 0.79
C GLU A 219 -1.36 -23.55 0.30
N THR A 220 -0.35 -24.33 0.67
CA THR A 220 1.05 -24.11 0.28
C THR A 220 1.57 -25.33 -0.46
N TYR A 221 2.16 -25.09 -1.63
CA TYR A 221 2.77 -26.10 -2.48
C TYR A 221 4.23 -25.74 -2.77
N VAL A 222 5.06 -26.76 -3.05
CA VAL A 222 6.47 -26.56 -3.38
C VAL A 222 6.87 -27.45 -4.57
N GLU A 223 7.65 -26.85 -5.47
CA GLU A 223 8.32 -27.51 -6.58
C GLU A 223 9.73 -26.93 -6.75
N GLY A 224 10.75 -27.72 -6.42
CA GLY A 224 12.14 -27.23 -6.42
C GLY A 224 12.33 -26.05 -5.48
N ASP A 225 12.76 -24.91 -6.03
CA ASP A 225 12.97 -23.66 -5.30
C ASP A 225 11.75 -22.71 -5.36
N ASN A 226 10.61 -23.21 -5.90
CA ASN A 226 9.40 -22.40 -6.01
C ASN A 226 8.39 -22.82 -4.93
N MET A 227 7.75 -21.82 -4.32
CA MET A 227 6.64 -21.98 -3.38
C MET A 227 5.41 -21.29 -3.96
N TYR A 228 4.32 -22.02 -4.02
CA TYR A 228 3.03 -21.56 -4.54
C TYR A 228 2.03 -21.54 -3.40
N VAL A 229 1.27 -20.44 -3.29
CA VAL A 229 0.29 -20.24 -2.22
C VAL A 229 -1.05 -19.85 -2.82
N LYS A 230 -2.10 -20.48 -2.32
CA LYS A 230 -3.48 -20.20 -2.68
C LYS A 230 -4.29 -19.86 -1.43
N GLU A 231 -4.99 -18.73 -1.47
CA GLU A 231 -5.99 -18.37 -0.47
C GLU A 231 -7.27 -19.19 -0.71
N LEU A 232 -7.72 -19.91 0.32
CA LEU A 232 -8.94 -20.69 0.27
C LEU A 232 -10.10 -20.03 1.02
N LEU A 233 -9.79 -19.26 2.08
CA LEU A 233 -10.77 -18.58 2.92
C LEU A 233 -10.16 -17.32 3.52
N TYR A 234 -10.95 -16.24 3.50
CA TYR A 234 -10.63 -15.00 4.20
C TYR A 234 -11.95 -14.31 4.59
N ARG A 235 -12.39 -14.48 5.83
CA ARG A 235 -13.69 -13.97 6.27
C ARG A 235 -13.74 -13.77 7.77
N THR A 236 -14.39 -12.70 8.22
CA THR A 236 -14.67 -12.40 9.63
C THR A 236 -15.98 -13.08 10.11
N GLY A 237 -16.15 -13.20 11.41
CA GLY A 237 -17.39 -13.63 12.04
C GLY A 237 -17.65 -15.14 11.95
N LEU A 238 -16.63 -15.97 11.68
CA LEU A 238 -16.79 -17.42 11.62
C LEU A 238 -16.61 -18.05 13.00
N THR A 239 -17.60 -18.86 13.40
CA THR A 239 -17.45 -19.79 14.52
C THR A 239 -16.64 -21.03 14.09
N ASN A 240 -16.17 -21.81 15.05
CA ASN A 240 -15.47 -23.08 14.74
C ASN A 240 -16.33 -24.05 13.90
N GLN A 241 -17.65 -24.02 14.14
CA GLN A 241 -18.60 -24.80 13.35
C GLN A 241 -18.67 -24.29 11.89
N ASP A 242 -18.67 -22.98 11.70
CA ASP A 242 -18.66 -22.39 10.34
C ASP A 242 -17.36 -22.71 9.61
N ILE A 243 -16.22 -22.63 10.31
CA ILE A 243 -14.92 -23.04 9.75
C ILE A 243 -14.97 -24.50 9.30
N GLY A 244 -15.46 -25.42 10.15
CA GLY A 244 -15.61 -26.83 9.78
C GLY A 244 -16.51 -27.05 8.56
N ASN A 245 -17.58 -26.27 8.42
CA ASN A 245 -18.47 -26.30 7.27
C ASN A 245 -17.78 -25.75 5.99
N GLU A 246 -16.99 -24.69 6.11
CA GLU A 246 -16.22 -24.13 4.99
C GLU A 246 -15.17 -25.13 4.49
N LEU A 247 -14.45 -25.81 5.39
CA LEU A 247 -13.50 -26.85 5.00
C LEU A 247 -14.20 -27.98 4.19
N LYS A 248 -15.44 -28.33 4.58
CA LYS A 248 -16.26 -29.29 3.85
C LYS A 248 -16.71 -28.74 2.48
N ARG A 249 -17.14 -27.48 2.40
CA ARG A 249 -17.57 -26.80 1.18
C ARG A 249 -16.44 -26.71 0.14
N LEU A 250 -15.21 -26.55 0.63
CA LEU A 250 -13.99 -26.52 -0.17
C LEU A 250 -13.54 -27.93 -0.62
N GLU A 251 -14.28 -28.98 -0.25
CA GLU A 251 -14.00 -30.38 -0.62
C GLU A 251 -12.59 -30.85 -0.24
N LEU A 252 -12.04 -30.31 0.85
CA LEU A 252 -10.70 -30.66 1.30
C LEU A 252 -10.63 -32.11 1.80
N ASP A 253 -9.50 -32.79 1.55
CA ASP A 253 -9.30 -34.17 2.10
C ASP A 253 -9.11 -34.04 3.63
N ARG A 254 -9.94 -34.74 4.38
CA ARG A 254 -9.89 -34.75 5.85
C ARG A 254 -8.61 -35.34 6.43
N ARG A 255 -7.85 -36.09 5.63
CA ARG A 255 -6.56 -36.67 6.02
C ARG A 255 -5.42 -35.66 5.95
N ASP A 256 -5.58 -34.61 5.12
CA ASP A 256 -4.56 -33.57 4.98
C ASP A 256 -4.46 -32.74 6.24
N GLU A 257 -3.24 -32.43 6.63
CA GLU A 257 -2.98 -31.66 7.84
C GLU A 257 -3.33 -30.18 7.65
N VAL A 258 -4.09 -29.65 8.62
CA VAL A 258 -4.37 -28.21 8.74
C VAL A 258 -3.62 -27.70 9.98
N TRP A 259 -2.59 -26.89 9.75
CA TRP A 259 -1.74 -26.34 10.78
C TRP A 259 -2.32 -25.01 11.29
N CYS A 260 -2.62 -24.95 12.59
CA CYS A 260 -3.33 -23.84 13.20
C CYS A 260 -2.46 -23.12 14.22
N ASP A 261 -2.83 -21.86 14.56
CA ASP A 261 -2.18 -21.13 15.64
C ASP A 261 -2.26 -21.91 16.94
N SER A 262 -1.11 -22.14 17.56
CA SER A 262 -1.00 -22.84 18.85
C SER A 262 -1.60 -22.07 20.03
N ALA A 263 -1.91 -20.78 19.88
CA ALA A 263 -2.57 -19.97 20.89
C ALA A 263 -4.08 -20.33 21.06
N GLU A 264 -4.67 -21.02 20.05
CA GLU A 264 -6.09 -21.39 20.00
C GLU A 264 -6.35 -22.91 20.18
N PRO A 265 -5.89 -23.53 21.30
CA PRO A 265 -5.97 -24.97 21.46
C PRO A 265 -7.41 -25.49 21.52
N LYS A 266 -8.37 -24.69 22.00
CA LYS A 266 -9.78 -25.05 22.07
C LYS A 266 -10.40 -25.11 20.69
N SER A 267 -10.15 -24.11 19.85
CA SER A 267 -10.64 -24.05 18.47
C SER A 267 -10.09 -25.21 17.64
N ILE A 268 -8.80 -25.52 17.81
CA ILE A 268 -8.15 -26.67 17.16
C ILE A 268 -8.84 -27.98 17.52
N GLU A 269 -9.10 -28.20 18.82
CA GLU A 269 -9.75 -29.43 19.33
C GLU A 269 -11.19 -29.54 18.84
N GLU A 270 -11.96 -28.44 18.82
CA GLU A 270 -13.35 -28.45 18.34
C GLU A 270 -13.42 -28.84 16.87
N ILE A 271 -12.56 -28.27 16.01
CA ILE A 271 -12.53 -28.63 14.58
C ILE A 271 -11.99 -30.05 14.39
N HIS A 272 -11.05 -30.49 15.22
CA HIS A 272 -10.58 -31.88 15.21
C HIS A 272 -11.70 -32.87 15.46
N ARG A 273 -12.57 -32.61 16.44
CA ARG A 273 -13.75 -33.44 16.76
C ARG A 273 -14.79 -33.48 15.64
N MET A 274 -14.79 -32.50 14.74
CA MET A 274 -15.62 -32.55 13.53
C MET A 274 -15.01 -33.45 12.43
N GLY A 275 -13.87 -34.11 12.72
CA GLY A 275 -13.20 -35.06 11.83
C GLY A 275 -12.15 -34.44 10.91
N TRP A 276 -11.67 -33.23 11.19
CA TRP A 276 -10.58 -32.59 10.46
C TRP A 276 -9.22 -32.87 11.11
N ASN A 277 -8.18 -33.07 10.31
CA ASN A 277 -6.83 -33.35 10.83
C ASN A 277 -6.09 -32.07 11.19
N THR A 278 -6.65 -31.33 12.15
CA THR A 278 -6.04 -30.08 12.66
C THR A 278 -4.85 -30.38 13.57
N LYS A 279 -3.79 -29.57 13.43
CA LYS A 279 -2.53 -29.71 14.18
C LYS A 279 -2.12 -28.35 14.74
N LYS A 280 -1.54 -28.35 15.94
CA LYS A 280 -0.89 -27.17 16.48
C LYS A 280 0.41 -26.89 15.72
N THR A 281 0.59 -25.63 15.28
CA THR A 281 1.89 -25.22 14.75
C THR A 281 2.92 -25.13 15.87
N PHE A 282 4.19 -25.27 15.49
CA PHE A 282 5.28 -25.04 16.44
C PHE A 282 5.31 -23.57 16.87
N LYS A 283 5.33 -23.32 18.17
CA LYS A 283 5.40 -21.97 18.75
C LYS A 283 6.87 -21.50 18.70
N GLY A 284 7.27 -20.94 17.57
CA GLY A 284 8.58 -20.33 17.35
C GLY A 284 8.46 -18.83 17.07
N GLU A 285 9.61 -18.17 16.94
CA GLU A 285 9.66 -16.78 16.50
C GLU A 285 9.09 -16.63 15.07
N ILE A 286 8.39 -15.54 14.82
CA ILE A 286 7.82 -15.19 13.49
C ILE A 286 8.91 -15.19 12.41
N THR A 287 10.11 -14.73 12.77
CA THR A 287 11.30 -14.66 11.91
C THR A 287 11.68 -16.02 11.30
N ILE A 288 11.53 -17.13 12.05
CA ILE A 288 11.84 -18.48 11.55
C ILE A 288 10.96 -18.83 10.35
N GLY A 289 9.65 -18.56 10.43
CA GLY A 289 8.73 -18.82 9.33
C GLY A 289 8.99 -17.91 8.13
N ILE A 290 9.29 -16.64 8.38
CA ILE A 290 9.70 -15.68 7.35
C ILE A 290 10.95 -16.20 6.61
N ASP A 291 11.98 -16.63 7.35
CA ASP A 291 13.23 -17.11 6.77
C ASP A 291 13.04 -18.39 5.94
N ILE A 292 12.13 -19.27 6.34
CA ILE A 292 11.79 -20.46 5.55
C ILE A 292 11.17 -20.05 4.21
N ILE A 293 10.15 -19.18 4.24
CA ILE A 293 9.45 -18.73 3.04
C ILE A 293 10.42 -18.00 2.09
N ARG A 294 11.31 -17.17 2.61
CA ARG A 294 12.30 -16.40 1.81
C ARG A 294 13.35 -17.25 1.10
N ARG A 295 13.48 -18.53 1.43
CA ARG A 295 14.35 -19.47 0.70
C ARG A 295 13.77 -19.87 -0.65
N TYR A 296 12.50 -19.60 -0.89
CA TYR A 296 11.77 -19.97 -2.10
C TYR A 296 11.44 -18.72 -2.92
N ARG A 297 11.27 -18.91 -4.22
CA ARG A 297 10.57 -17.94 -5.08
C ARG A 297 9.09 -18.08 -4.81
N LEU A 298 8.47 -17.03 -4.29
CA LEU A 298 7.09 -17.05 -3.84
C LEU A 298 6.14 -16.67 -4.97
N PHE A 299 5.11 -17.48 -5.17
CA PHE A 299 4.04 -17.27 -6.13
C PHE A 299 2.69 -17.33 -5.43
N ALA A 300 1.82 -16.33 -5.66
CA ALA A 300 0.44 -16.34 -5.23
C ALA A 300 -0.47 -16.55 -6.45
N THR A 301 -1.57 -17.30 -6.30
CA THR A 301 -2.56 -17.41 -7.37
C THR A 301 -3.31 -16.09 -7.56
N ASP A 302 -3.67 -15.75 -8.81
CA ASP A 302 -4.30 -14.45 -9.15
C ASP A 302 -5.64 -14.24 -8.43
N ASP A 303 -6.34 -15.31 -8.06
CA ASP A 303 -7.59 -15.29 -7.29
C ASP A 303 -7.39 -15.09 -5.78
N SER A 304 -6.16 -15.11 -5.27
CA SER A 304 -5.80 -14.92 -3.86
C SER A 304 -5.73 -13.43 -3.48
N ILE A 305 -6.85 -12.73 -3.56
CA ILE A 305 -6.92 -11.26 -3.48
C ILE A 305 -6.38 -10.72 -2.14
N ASN A 306 -6.77 -11.33 -1.02
CA ASN A 306 -6.34 -10.84 0.30
C ASN A 306 -4.89 -11.22 0.59
N LEU A 307 -4.44 -12.42 0.20
CA LEU A 307 -3.04 -12.83 0.28
C LEU A 307 -2.15 -11.86 -0.51
N ILE A 308 -2.53 -11.51 -1.74
CA ILE A 308 -1.80 -10.55 -2.58
C ILE A 308 -1.77 -9.17 -1.91
N LYS A 309 -2.89 -8.73 -1.33
CA LYS A 309 -2.96 -7.47 -0.59
C LYS A 309 -2.02 -7.48 0.63
N GLU A 310 -1.99 -8.56 1.39
CA GLU A 310 -1.10 -8.68 2.54
C GLU A 310 0.37 -8.75 2.12
N LEU A 311 0.73 -9.55 1.12
CA LEU A 311 2.09 -9.61 0.57
C LEU A 311 2.61 -8.25 0.10
N LYS A 312 1.75 -7.42 -0.47
CA LYS A 312 2.07 -6.05 -0.91
C LYS A 312 2.29 -5.07 0.24
N ASN A 313 1.80 -5.37 1.45
CA ASN A 313 1.80 -4.44 2.57
C ASN A 313 2.60 -4.93 3.79
N TYR A 314 2.94 -6.21 3.86
CA TYR A 314 3.65 -6.79 4.99
C TYR A 314 5.12 -6.41 4.98
N LYS A 315 5.54 -5.60 5.95
CA LYS A 315 6.85 -4.98 6.00
C LYS A 315 7.45 -4.99 7.39
N TYR A 316 8.76 -4.79 7.46
CA TYR A 316 9.44 -4.54 8.73
C TYR A 316 9.13 -3.14 9.25
N ILE A 317 9.03 -3.02 10.58
CA ILE A 317 8.85 -1.73 11.27
C ILE A 317 10.14 -0.91 11.12
N GLU A 318 10.00 0.36 10.76
CA GLU A 318 11.07 1.34 10.80
C GLU A 318 11.14 1.99 12.20
N ASP A 319 12.34 2.15 12.73
CA ASP A 319 12.57 2.88 13.97
C ASP A 319 12.45 4.41 13.75
N LYS A 320 12.60 5.17 14.83
CA LYS A 320 12.49 6.65 14.80
C LYS A 320 13.57 7.32 13.91
N ASN A 321 14.60 6.59 13.54
CA ASN A 321 15.71 7.06 12.70
C ASN A 321 15.54 6.59 11.23
N GLY A 322 14.43 5.91 10.89
CA GLY A 322 14.18 5.35 9.57
C GLY A 322 14.97 4.05 9.29
N GLN A 323 15.51 3.40 10.33
CA GLN A 323 16.21 2.12 10.17
C GLN A 323 15.22 0.96 10.32
N LEU A 324 15.32 -0.02 9.43
CA LEU A 324 14.49 -1.22 9.49
C LEU A 324 14.84 -2.05 10.71
N THR A 325 13.82 -2.39 11.48
CA THR A 325 13.94 -3.38 12.55
C THR A 325 13.72 -4.79 11.97
N ASN A 326 14.03 -5.84 12.78
CA ASN A 326 13.70 -7.22 12.40
C ASN A 326 12.28 -7.62 12.83
N LYS A 327 11.45 -6.66 13.21
CA LYS A 327 10.07 -6.91 13.62
C LYS A 327 9.12 -6.56 12.49
N PRO A 328 8.27 -7.49 12.02
CA PRO A 328 7.21 -7.17 11.08
C PRO A 328 6.14 -6.30 11.75
N ILE A 329 5.38 -5.56 10.92
CA ILE A 329 4.18 -4.87 11.39
C ILE A 329 3.14 -5.89 11.85
N ASP A 330 2.31 -5.47 12.83
CA ASP A 330 1.18 -6.26 13.33
C ASP A 330 -0.10 -5.88 12.55
N ALA A 331 -0.03 -5.98 11.23
CA ALA A 331 -1.12 -5.73 10.30
C ALA A 331 -0.83 -6.44 8.98
N PHE A 332 -1.87 -6.74 8.18
CA PHE A 332 -1.71 -7.44 6.91
C PHE A 332 -0.99 -8.79 7.05
N ASN A 333 -1.34 -9.57 8.06
CA ASN A 333 -0.59 -10.75 8.47
C ASN A 333 -1.42 -12.03 8.54
N HIS A 334 -2.74 -12.02 8.38
CA HIS A 334 -3.60 -13.18 8.61
C HIS A 334 -3.33 -14.33 7.62
N THR A 335 -3.30 -14.06 6.31
CA THR A 335 -2.92 -15.09 5.32
C THR A 335 -1.45 -15.45 5.43
N LEU A 336 -0.60 -14.51 5.82
CA LEU A 336 0.83 -14.71 5.97
C LEU A 336 1.16 -15.52 7.23
N ASP A 337 0.40 -15.35 8.30
CA ASP A 337 0.49 -16.19 9.49
C ASP A 337 -0.02 -17.61 9.19
N ALA A 338 -1.14 -17.74 8.49
CA ALA A 338 -1.60 -19.03 7.98
C ALA A 338 -0.54 -19.70 7.07
N LEU A 339 0.08 -18.97 6.13
CA LEU A 339 1.19 -19.46 5.31
C LEU A 339 2.35 -19.93 6.19
N ARG A 340 2.75 -19.15 7.16
CA ARG A 340 3.82 -19.47 8.10
C ARG A 340 3.51 -20.77 8.88
N TYR A 341 2.27 -20.95 9.34
CA TYR A 341 1.85 -22.18 10.03
C TYR A 341 1.95 -23.40 9.14
N SER A 342 1.62 -23.29 7.85
CA SER A 342 1.68 -24.39 6.90
C SER A 342 3.12 -24.89 6.65
N VAL A 343 4.11 -24.02 6.70
CA VAL A 343 5.50 -24.34 6.30
C VAL A 343 6.42 -24.69 7.46
N VAL A 344 6.25 -24.07 8.66
CA VAL A 344 7.19 -24.20 9.79
C VAL A 344 7.37 -25.65 10.19
N ASN A 345 6.30 -26.43 10.29
CA ASN A 345 6.39 -27.82 10.76
C ASN A 345 6.88 -28.82 9.71
N ARG A 346 6.80 -28.44 8.44
CA ARG A 346 7.12 -29.33 7.31
C ARG A 346 8.50 -29.05 6.70
N LEU A 347 8.89 -27.77 6.66
CA LEU A 347 10.10 -27.33 5.96
C LEU A 347 11.26 -26.97 6.92
N THR A 348 11.03 -27.01 8.25
CA THR A 348 12.11 -26.79 9.27
C THR A 348 13.02 -27.98 9.47
N LYS A 349 12.59 -29.20 9.14
CA LYS A 349 13.47 -30.36 9.32
C LYS A 349 14.59 -30.30 8.28
N PRO A 350 15.85 -30.12 8.69
CA PRO A 350 16.96 -30.37 7.78
C PRO A 350 16.83 -31.81 7.30
N LYS A 351 16.99 -32.04 5.99
CA LYS A 351 17.22 -33.39 5.48
C LYS A 351 18.55 -33.82 6.08
N TYR A 352 18.54 -34.42 7.26
CA TYR A 352 19.71 -35.13 7.79
C TYR A 352 19.99 -36.27 6.82
N GLY A 353 20.99 -36.08 5.97
CA GLY A 353 21.61 -37.19 5.28
C GLY A 353 22.09 -38.15 6.36
N LYS A 354 21.65 -39.39 6.29
CA LYS A 354 22.24 -40.46 7.11
C LYS A 354 23.70 -40.56 6.69
N TYR A 355 24.59 -39.88 7.37
CA TYR A 355 26.02 -40.17 7.28
C TYR A 355 26.26 -41.46 8.07
N PHE A 356 26.36 -42.57 7.38
CA PHE A 356 26.97 -43.77 7.94
C PHE A 356 28.48 -43.51 7.96
N ILE A 357 29.01 -43.24 9.14
CA ILE A 357 30.48 -43.36 9.39
C ILE A 357 30.76 -44.84 9.43
N LYS A 358 31.55 -45.35 8.46
CA LYS A 358 32.16 -46.66 8.51
C LYS A 358 33.39 -46.60 9.38
#